data_8945a40826acd3279353252217b5de74
#
_entry.id   8945a40826acd3279353252217b5de74
#
_cell.length_a   1.000
_cell.length_b   1.000
_cell.length_c   1.000
_cell.angle_alpha   90.00
_cell.angle_beta   90.00
_cell.angle_gamma   90.00
#
_symmetry.space_group_name_H-M   'P 1'
#
loop_
_entity.id
_entity.type
_entity.pdbx_description
1 polymer ?
#
loop_
_entity_poly.entity_id
_entity_poly.type
_entity_poly.pdbx_seq_one_letter_code
_entity_poly.pdbx_strand_id
1 'polypeptide(L)'
;MNNKSVITIFALCMLLISSCAKKEKKDLPKIAIAGFWIESSTFSPAKSDVNSFKQLRGDEIFDYYPFFGVDSTLRKQAQWVPTLRTRAIPGGVVTKETYEAFVNEILEKLKINGPFDAMFLDVHGASSVEGMDDPEGDLITRIREVVGTDCMISTSMDLHGNVTPELVKHSDLITCFRLAPHEDAMETRRRAVKNLLDRLESGKGKPKYKAWIPVPVLLPGEKTSTRIEPGKSLYAKIDPLTKQDGVIDAAIWVGYAWGDAPRNTATVTAYGDNKEKVAKAAEYLAKSFWDVRKEFEFVAPVASLDESLNAAIKSDKKPFIISDMGDNPTAGGAGDVTWTLAELLKRPEFKKADGPSLIYASIPGPKFVEKAVKLGEGAMIEAEAGANVDSRYSGPVKLKGRIEKIRHGDKHAEIEVVVKVGSMHVIVTKIRKPYHHEADFTNLGLNPRQSDIVMVKIGYLVPELYNMRGDWLMALTPGGVDQDLIRLGHKRIKRPMFPFDADMENPDLSARMIPLSNE
;
A
#
# COMPACT_ATOMS: atom_id res chain seq x y z
N MET A 1 82.31 6.80 25.30
CA MET A 1 80.84 6.93 25.03
C MET A 1 80.24 5.62 25.41
N ASN A 2 79.32 5.62 26.39
CA ASN A 2 78.88 4.41 27.14
C ASN A 2 77.87 3.57 26.34
N ASN A 3 78.18 2.27 26.20
CA ASN A 3 77.33 1.25 25.57
C ASN A 3 75.87 1.08 26.16
N LYS A 4 75.51 1.81 27.21
CA LYS A 4 74.19 1.79 27.83
C LYS A 4 73.15 2.66 27.10
N SER A 5 73.57 3.67 26.36
CA SER A 5 72.63 4.58 25.63
C SER A 5 72.14 3.99 24.31
N VAL A 6 72.85 3.04 23.71
CA VAL A 6 72.46 2.42 22.41
C VAL A 6 71.39 1.33 22.62
N ILE A 7 71.42 0.62 23.77
CA ILE A 7 70.43 -0.43 24.07
C ILE A 7 69.05 0.15 24.43
N THR A 8 69.03 1.33 25.04
CA THR A 8 67.74 1.99 25.39
C THR A 8 67.01 2.55 24.16
N ILE A 9 67.74 3.01 23.14
CA ILE A 9 67.15 3.52 21.88
C ILE A 9 66.58 2.36 21.03
N PHE A 10 67.23 1.19 21.02
CA PHE A 10 66.74 -0.01 20.31
C PHE A 10 65.48 -0.61 20.97
N ALA A 11 65.38 -0.60 22.29
CA ALA A 11 64.22 -1.06 23.03
C ALA A 11 62.99 -0.13 22.82
N LEU A 12 63.20 1.19 22.68
CA LEU A 12 62.11 2.16 22.44
C LEU A 12 61.60 2.12 21.00
N CYS A 13 62.43 1.77 20.02
CA CYS A 13 62.02 1.58 18.62
C CYS A 13 61.26 0.24 18.42
N MET A 14 61.48 -0.81 19.20
CA MET A 14 60.72 -2.05 19.12
C MET A 14 59.33 -1.96 19.77
N LEU A 15 59.11 -1.01 20.69
CA LEU A 15 57.79 -0.77 21.31
C LEU A 15 56.87 0.11 20.41
N LEU A 16 57.41 0.78 19.41
CA LEU A 16 56.62 1.59 18.46
C LEU A 16 56.15 0.80 17.22
N ILE A 17 56.61 -0.43 17.00
CA ILE A 17 56.25 -1.27 15.84
C ILE A 17 55.08 -2.23 16.20
N SER A 18 54.71 -2.36 17.47
CA SER A 18 53.63 -3.27 17.91
C SER A 18 52.22 -2.66 17.93
N SER A 19 51.99 -1.46 17.43
CA SER A 19 50.67 -0.81 17.45
C SER A 19 50.05 -0.60 16.06
N CYS A 20 50.44 -1.37 15.07
CA CYS A 20 49.60 -1.60 13.90
C CYS A 20 48.76 -2.85 14.16
N ALA A 21 47.78 -2.74 15.08
CA ALA A 21 46.70 -3.66 15.12
C ALA A 21 46.02 -3.60 13.75
N LYS A 22 46.22 -4.65 12.92
CA LYS A 22 45.35 -4.88 11.76
C LYS A 22 43.92 -4.74 12.27
N LYS A 23 43.19 -3.71 11.86
CA LYS A 23 41.74 -3.69 11.98
C LYS A 23 41.29 -5.01 11.34
N GLU A 24 40.89 -5.98 12.18
CA GLU A 24 40.22 -7.17 11.67
C GLU A 24 39.11 -6.67 10.77
N LYS A 25 39.14 -7.11 9.53
CA LYS A 25 38.10 -6.79 8.57
C LYS A 25 36.84 -7.48 9.13
N LYS A 26 36.00 -6.73 9.85
CA LYS A 26 34.75 -7.24 10.40
C LYS A 26 33.97 -7.81 9.22
N ASP A 27 33.63 -9.08 9.29
CA ASP A 27 32.82 -9.71 8.25
C ASP A 27 31.52 -8.90 8.06
N LEU A 28 31.07 -8.78 6.82
CA LEU A 28 29.85 -8.07 6.52
C LEU A 28 28.66 -8.80 7.17
N PRO A 29 27.72 -8.08 7.80
CA PRO A 29 26.56 -8.72 8.39
C PRO A 29 25.72 -9.43 7.32
N LYS A 30 25.23 -10.62 7.67
CA LYS A 30 24.37 -11.44 6.80
C LYS A 30 22.91 -11.07 7.03
N ILE A 31 22.25 -10.54 6.03
CA ILE A 31 20.90 -9.95 6.13
C ILE A 31 19.96 -10.62 5.14
N ALA A 32 18.87 -11.22 5.67
CA ALA A 32 17.80 -11.76 4.85
C ALA A 32 16.86 -10.66 4.31
N ILE A 33 16.27 -10.88 3.13
CA ILE A 33 15.21 -10.03 2.56
C ILE A 33 13.99 -10.90 2.24
N ALA A 34 12.81 -10.50 2.74
CA ALA A 34 11.52 -11.06 2.37
C ALA A 34 10.46 -9.98 2.24
N GLY A 35 9.31 -10.34 1.64
CA GLY A 35 8.18 -9.44 1.59
C GLY A 35 6.86 -10.13 1.21
N PHE A 36 5.78 -9.66 1.83
CA PHE A 36 4.41 -10.04 1.50
C PHE A 36 3.55 -8.78 1.39
N TRP A 37 3.12 -8.46 0.17
CA TRP A 37 2.54 -7.15 -0.13
C TRP A 37 1.21 -7.30 -0.86
N ILE A 38 0.12 -7.01 -0.16
CA ILE A 38 -1.23 -6.87 -0.72
C ILE A 38 -2.10 -6.03 0.23
N GLU A 39 -3.02 -5.31 -0.32
CA GLU A 39 -4.15 -4.66 0.30
C GLU A 39 -5.42 -5.45 -0.07
N SER A 40 -6.14 -5.99 0.91
CA SER A 40 -7.21 -6.97 0.67
C SER A 40 -8.51 -6.56 1.33
N SER A 41 -9.51 -6.14 0.52
CA SER A 41 -10.85 -5.85 1.04
C SER A 41 -11.58 -7.14 1.44
N THR A 42 -12.09 -7.18 2.67
CA THR A 42 -12.99 -8.24 3.14
C THR A 42 -14.42 -8.07 2.63
N PHE A 43 -14.73 -6.90 2.08
CA PHE A 43 -16.04 -6.58 1.49
C PHE A 43 -16.09 -6.84 -0.01
N SER A 44 -14.97 -7.16 -0.65
CA SER A 44 -14.94 -7.65 -2.02
C SER A 44 -15.14 -9.17 -2.04
N PRO A 45 -16.02 -9.73 -2.89
CA PRO A 45 -16.16 -11.18 -3.04
C PRO A 45 -15.01 -11.82 -3.81
N ALA A 46 -14.12 -11.01 -4.38
CA ALA A 46 -12.92 -11.49 -5.07
C ALA A 46 -12.03 -12.31 -4.12
N LYS A 47 -11.30 -13.27 -4.69
CA LYS A 47 -10.23 -13.99 -4.01
C LYS A 47 -8.89 -13.70 -4.68
N SER A 48 -7.86 -13.57 -3.88
CA SER A 48 -6.49 -13.40 -4.36
C SER A 48 -5.73 -14.72 -4.18
N ASP A 49 -5.54 -15.43 -5.29
CA ASP A 49 -4.80 -16.68 -5.35
C ASP A 49 -3.32 -16.44 -5.73
N VAL A 50 -2.55 -17.52 -5.90
CA VAL A 50 -1.12 -17.47 -6.25
C VAL A 50 -0.85 -16.71 -7.56
N ASN A 51 -1.78 -16.76 -8.53
CA ASN A 51 -1.66 -16.10 -9.83
C ASN A 51 -1.89 -14.59 -9.74
N SER A 52 -2.52 -14.13 -8.67
CA SER A 52 -2.73 -12.70 -8.39
C SER A 52 -1.42 -11.99 -8.01
N PHE A 53 -0.37 -12.75 -7.65
CA PHE A 53 0.87 -12.20 -7.14
C PHE A 53 2.02 -12.29 -8.14
N LYS A 54 2.72 -11.17 -8.34
CA LYS A 54 4.07 -11.17 -8.87
C LYS A 54 5.00 -11.64 -7.75
N GLN A 55 5.75 -12.70 -8.03
CA GLN A 55 6.69 -13.33 -7.11
C GLN A 55 8.11 -13.04 -7.57
N LEU A 56 8.90 -12.39 -6.72
CA LEU A 56 10.30 -12.04 -7.00
C LEU A 56 11.23 -12.92 -6.17
N ARG A 57 12.31 -13.41 -6.79
CA ARG A 57 13.32 -14.26 -6.17
C ARG A 57 14.71 -13.84 -6.61
N GLY A 58 15.72 -14.14 -5.80
CA GLY A 58 17.10 -13.85 -6.15
C GLY A 58 17.32 -12.36 -6.49
N ASP A 59 18.01 -12.09 -7.59
CA ASP A 59 18.38 -10.74 -8.02
C ASP A 59 17.17 -9.86 -8.39
N GLU A 60 16.02 -10.43 -8.80
CA GLU A 60 14.81 -9.68 -9.07
C GLU A 60 14.33 -8.87 -7.85
N ILE A 61 14.65 -9.33 -6.61
CA ILE A 61 14.34 -8.60 -5.39
C ILE A 61 15.17 -7.32 -5.30
N PHE A 62 16.44 -7.36 -5.71
CA PHE A 62 17.28 -6.16 -5.74
C PHE A 62 16.85 -5.19 -6.83
N ASP A 63 16.47 -5.69 -8.00
CA ASP A 63 15.98 -4.86 -9.12
C ASP A 63 14.70 -4.10 -8.74
N TYR A 64 13.90 -4.69 -7.85
CA TYR A 64 12.70 -4.03 -7.34
C TYR A 64 13.01 -2.80 -6.46
N TYR A 65 14.15 -2.78 -5.76
CA TYR A 65 14.54 -1.70 -4.87
C TYR A 65 15.67 -0.85 -5.50
N PRO A 66 15.37 0.33 -6.09
CA PRO A 66 16.38 1.16 -6.77
C PRO A 66 17.60 1.49 -5.90
N PHE A 67 17.41 1.57 -4.58
CA PHE A 67 18.50 1.83 -3.63
C PHE A 67 19.46 0.64 -3.42
N PHE A 68 19.17 -0.52 -4.00
CA PHE A 68 20.08 -1.68 -4.06
C PHE A 68 20.78 -1.83 -5.42
N GLY A 69 20.76 -0.81 -6.28
CA GLY A 69 21.51 -0.84 -7.55
C GLY A 69 22.97 -1.25 -7.35
N VAL A 70 23.62 -1.76 -8.40
CA VAL A 70 24.96 -2.41 -8.34
C VAL A 70 26.02 -1.56 -7.63
N ASP A 71 25.99 -0.24 -7.82
CA ASP A 71 26.94 0.69 -7.19
C ASP A 71 26.48 1.26 -5.85
N SER A 72 25.32 0.81 -5.35
CA SER A 72 24.76 1.28 -4.09
C SER A 72 25.69 1.02 -2.91
N THR A 73 25.89 2.03 -2.09
CA THR A 73 26.61 1.90 -0.83
C THR A 73 25.90 0.96 0.14
N LEU A 74 24.55 0.97 0.15
CA LEU A 74 23.76 0.07 1.01
C LEU A 74 23.94 -1.39 0.63
N ARG A 75 24.03 -1.70 -0.68
CA ARG A 75 24.28 -3.07 -1.14
C ARG A 75 25.64 -3.60 -0.69
N LYS A 76 26.65 -2.75 -0.62
CA LYS A 76 28.03 -3.11 -0.25
C LYS A 76 28.24 -3.27 1.26
N GLN A 77 27.26 -2.88 2.10
CA GLN A 77 27.40 -2.90 3.57
C GLN A 77 27.01 -4.23 4.21
N ALA A 78 26.43 -5.18 3.46
CA ALA A 78 26.00 -6.47 3.98
C ALA A 78 26.09 -7.60 2.95
N GLN A 79 26.12 -8.83 3.43
CA GLN A 79 25.85 -10.02 2.65
C GLN A 79 24.32 -10.22 2.61
N TRP A 80 23.69 -9.73 1.56
CA TRP A 80 22.24 -9.81 1.39
C TRP A 80 21.82 -11.19 0.87
N VAL A 81 20.80 -11.77 1.51
CA VAL A 81 20.22 -13.07 1.15
C VAL A 81 18.74 -12.89 0.81
N PRO A 82 18.40 -12.71 -0.48
CA PRO A 82 17.01 -12.61 -0.91
C PRO A 82 16.30 -13.96 -0.79
N THR A 83 15.09 -13.97 -0.22
CA THR A 83 14.25 -15.16 -0.08
C THR A 83 13.10 -15.15 -1.09
N LEU A 84 11.96 -14.62 -0.71
CA LEU A 84 10.79 -14.42 -1.55
C LEU A 84 10.20 -13.05 -1.25
N ARG A 85 9.87 -12.29 -2.28
CA ARG A 85 9.04 -11.10 -2.18
C ARG A 85 7.85 -11.21 -3.12
N THR A 86 6.63 -11.16 -2.55
CA THR A 86 5.39 -11.21 -3.34
C THR A 86 4.70 -9.85 -3.34
N ARG A 87 4.00 -9.54 -4.43
CA ARG A 87 3.17 -8.35 -4.55
C ARG A 87 1.99 -8.62 -5.47
N ALA A 88 0.79 -8.27 -5.02
CA ALA A 88 -0.41 -8.22 -5.85
C ALA A 88 -0.92 -6.78 -6.00
N ILE A 89 -1.70 -6.53 -7.05
CA ILE A 89 -2.61 -5.37 -7.09
C ILE A 89 -3.66 -5.60 -5.99
N PRO A 90 -4.04 -4.55 -5.24
CA PRO A 90 -5.07 -4.68 -4.21
C PRO A 90 -6.29 -5.47 -4.69
N GLY A 91 -6.83 -6.32 -3.85
CA GLY A 91 -7.88 -7.28 -4.25
C GLY A 91 -8.79 -7.69 -3.10
N GLY A 92 -9.43 -8.84 -3.24
CA GLY A 92 -10.17 -9.49 -2.17
C GLY A 92 -9.26 -10.34 -1.29
N VAL A 93 -9.88 -11.09 -0.39
CA VAL A 93 -9.21 -11.93 0.62
C VAL A 93 -8.27 -12.93 -0.04
N VAL A 94 -7.05 -13.04 0.46
CA VAL A 94 -6.05 -14.02 0.01
C VAL A 94 -6.49 -15.43 0.43
N THR A 95 -6.39 -16.40 -0.46
CA THR A 95 -6.69 -17.78 -0.09
C THR A 95 -5.66 -18.31 0.90
N LYS A 96 -6.10 -19.16 1.83
CA LYS A 96 -5.22 -19.74 2.85
C LYS A 96 -4.06 -20.51 2.22
N GLU A 97 -4.33 -21.26 1.15
CA GLU A 97 -3.33 -22.05 0.42
C GLU A 97 -2.23 -21.15 -0.15
N THR A 98 -2.60 -20.00 -0.73
CA THR A 98 -1.62 -19.04 -1.28
C THR A 98 -0.74 -18.43 -0.19
N TYR A 99 -1.36 -18.01 0.92
CA TYR A 99 -0.61 -17.48 2.06
C TYR A 99 0.38 -18.51 2.61
N GLU A 100 -0.08 -19.74 2.89
CA GLU A 100 0.77 -20.80 3.41
C GLU A 100 1.90 -21.18 2.45
N ALA A 101 1.64 -21.21 1.14
CA ALA A 101 2.67 -21.49 0.14
C ALA A 101 3.80 -20.45 0.20
N PHE A 102 3.47 -19.16 0.28
CA PHE A 102 4.48 -18.10 0.33
C PHE A 102 5.22 -18.07 1.67
N VAL A 103 4.51 -18.22 2.77
CA VAL A 103 5.13 -18.25 4.10
C VAL A 103 6.08 -19.44 4.21
N ASN A 104 5.66 -20.63 3.81
CA ASN A 104 6.50 -21.82 3.85
C ASN A 104 7.77 -21.66 2.99
N GLU A 105 7.69 -21.07 1.79
CA GLU A 105 8.87 -20.79 0.96
C GLU A 105 9.83 -19.81 1.65
N ILE A 106 9.32 -18.75 2.28
CA ILE A 106 10.14 -17.81 3.06
C ILE A 106 10.85 -18.53 4.18
N LEU A 107 10.11 -19.29 5.00
CA LEU A 107 10.66 -19.98 6.17
C LEU A 107 11.69 -21.05 5.79
N GLU A 108 11.44 -21.80 4.71
CA GLU A 108 12.39 -22.80 4.20
C GLU A 108 13.71 -22.14 3.79
N LYS A 109 13.65 -21.06 3.01
CA LYS A 109 14.84 -20.32 2.58
C LYS A 109 15.59 -19.70 3.77
N LEU A 110 14.88 -19.22 4.80
CA LEU A 110 15.50 -18.72 6.02
C LEU A 110 16.22 -19.84 6.79
N LYS A 111 15.62 -21.04 6.91
CA LYS A 111 16.25 -22.21 7.55
C LYS A 111 17.53 -22.66 6.83
N ILE A 112 17.47 -22.76 5.49
CA ILE A 112 18.60 -23.25 4.68
C ILE A 112 19.77 -22.27 4.72
N ASN A 113 19.51 -20.96 4.71
CA ASN A 113 20.54 -19.94 4.59
C ASN A 113 20.94 -19.28 5.91
N GLY A 114 20.32 -19.61 7.04
CA GLY A 114 20.69 -19.09 8.35
C GLY A 114 22.07 -19.54 8.84
N PRO A 115 22.55 -19.04 9.98
CA PRO A 115 21.97 -17.95 10.75
C PRO A 115 22.11 -16.57 10.09
N PHE A 116 21.33 -15.58 10.58
CA PHE A 116 21.33 -14.19 10.09
C PHE A 116 21.58 -13.22 11.24
N ASP A 117 22.35 -12.16 10.97
CA ASP A 117 22.51 -11.03 11.89
C ASP A 117 21.26 -10.15 11.91
N ALA A 118 20.60 -10.04 10.73
CA ALA A 118 19.42 -9.23 10.60
C ALA A 118 18.51 -9.67 9.43
N MET A 119 17.32 -9.05 9.37
CA MET A 119 16.35 -9.24 8.28
C MET A 119 15.65 -7.94 7.93
N PHE A 120 15.48 -7.69 6.65
CA PHE A 120 14.56 -6.67 6.11
C PHE A 120 13.28 -7.37 5.64
N LEU A 121 12.13 -6.99 6.24
CA LEU A 121 10.81 -7.51 5.93
C LEU A 121 9.91 -6.40 5.37
N ASP A 122 9.52 -6.48 4.09
CA ASP A 122 8.67 -5.51 3.41
C ASP A 122 7.23 -6.04 3.33
N VAL A 123 6.33 -5.53 4.16
CA VAL A 123 4.91 -5.93 4.20
C VAL A 123 4.00 -4.72 3.99
N HIS A 124 2.78 -4.96 3.48
CA HIS A 124 1.80 -3.89 3.38
C HIS A 124 1.21 -3.54 4.75
N GLY A 125 0.73 -4.53 5.48
CA GLY A 125 -0.02 -4.35 6.73
C GLY A 125 -1.54 -4.41 6.59
N ALA A 126 -2.05 -4.54 5.36
CA ALA A 126 -3.48 -4.58 5.06
C ALA A 126 -3.91 -5.89 4.36
N SER A 127 -3.14 -6.96 4.52
CA SER A 127 -3.54 -8.26 3.98
C SER A 127 -4.68 -8.85 4.79
N SER A 128 -5.68 -9.41 4.11
CA SER A 128 -6.69 -10.26 4.72
C SER A 128 -6.54 -11.66 4.15
N VAL A 129 -6.47 -12.67 5.01
CA VAL A 129 -6.30 -14.08 4.63
C VAL A 129 -7.47 -14.88 5.18
N GLU A 130 -7.94 -15.88 4.43
CA GLU A 130 -9.04 -16.74 4.84
C GLU A 130 -8.78 -17.38 6.20
N GLY A 131 -9.71 -17.15 7.14
CA GLY A 131 -9.65 -17.71 8.48
C GLY A 131 -8.62 -17.07 9.42
N MET A 132 -7.99 -15.94 9.05
CA MET A 132 -6.97 -15.27 9.85
C MET A 132 -7.38 -13.82 10.17
N ASP A 133 -7.15 -13.41 11.41
CA ASP A 133 -7.39 -12.03 11.86
C ASP A 133 -6.15 -11.13 11.76
N ASP A 134 -4.95 -11.72 11.78
CA ASP A 134 -3.67 -11.01 11.75
C ASP A 134 -2.61 -11.75 10.93
N PRO A 135 -2.67 -11.72 9.59
CA PRO A 135 -1.70 -12.42 8.76
C PRO A 135 -0.25 -11.89 8.89
N GLU A 136 -0.07 -10.59 9.05
CA GLU A 136 1.27 -10.03 9.22
C GLU A 136 1.87 -10.36 10.60
N GLY A 137 1.04 -10.41 11.65
CA GLY A 137 1.45 -10.89 12.96
C GLY A 137 1.84 -12.36 12.94
N ASP A 138 1.08 -13.23 12.27
CA ASP A 138 1.41 -14.64 12.05
C ASP A 138 2.73 -14.79 11.28
N LEU A 139 2.87 -14.11 10.16
CA LEU A 139 4.08 -14.16 9.32
C LEU A 139 5.34 -13.83 10.13
N ILE A 140 5.32 -12.69 10.84
CA ILE A 140 6.52 -12.25 11.57
C ILE A 140 6.82 -13.13 12.78
N THR A 141 5.80 -13.68 13.44
CA THR A 141 5.96 -14.64 14.53
C THR A 141 6.67 -15.89 14.04
N ARG A 142 6.20 -16.49 12.95
CA ARG A 142 6.82 -17.69 12.33
C ARG A 142 8.23 -17.40 11.81
N ILE A 143 8.47 -16.20 11.27
CA ILE A 143 9.84 -15.78 10.90
C ILE A 143 10.73 -15.72 12.13
N ARG A 144 10.27 -15.09 13.23
CA ARG A 144 11.02 -14.95 14.48
C ARG A 144 11.41 -16.32 15.08
N GLU A 145 10.52 -17.31 15.01
CA GLU A 145 10.80 -18.69 15.43
C GLU A 145 11.96 -19.33 14.63
N VAL A 146 12.09 -18.98 13.35
CA VAL A 146 13.15 -19.53 12.49
C VAL A 146 14.47 -18.79 12.64
N VAL A 147 14.45 -17.44 12.64
CA VAL A 147 15.69 -16.65 12.66
C VAL A 147 16.24 -16.45 14.08
N GLY A 148 15.45 -16.76 15.10
CA GLY A 148 15.84 -16.63 16.50
C GLY A 148 15.73 -15.21 17.04
N THR A 149 15.95 -15.08 18.37
CA THR A 149 15.81 -13.80 19.07
C THR A 149 16.95 -12.83 18.80
N ASP A 150 18.12 -13.27 18.38
CA ASP A 150 19.29 -12.41 18.16
C ASP A 150 19.24 -11.68 16.82
N CYS A 151 18.59 -12.25 15.82
CA CYS A 151 18.39 -11.60 14.51
C CYS A 151 17.56 -10.32 14.65
N MET A 152 18.10 -9.19 14.16
CA MET A 152 17.38 -7.89 14.18
C MET A 152 16.46 -7.78 12.98
N ILE A 153 15.14 -7.65 13.19
CA ILE A 153 14.14 -7.52 12.11
C ILE A 153 13.73 -6.05 11.94
N SER A 154 13.95 -5.52 10.74
CA SER A 154 13.45 -4.22 10.31
C SER A 154 12.30 -4.40 9.33
N THR A 155 11.15 -3.82 9.64
CA THR A 155 9.93 -3.92 8.84
C THR A 155 9.59 -2.58 8.20
N SER A 156 9.27 -2.57 6.90
CA SER A 156 8.67 -1.41 6.21
C SER A 156 7.21 -1.68 5.89
N MET A 157 6.36 -0.65 6.05
CA MET A 157 4.91 -0.76 5.88
C MET A 157 4.28 0.45 5.19
N ASP A 158 3.13 0.21 4.57
CA ASP A 158 2.22 1.27 4.13
C ASP A 158 1.48 1.88 5.33
N LEU A 159 1.14 3.16 5.25
CA LEU A 159 0.40 3.85 6.32
C LEU A 159 -1.07 3.39 6.43
N HIS A 160 -1.61 2.72 5.41
CA HIS A 160 -2.92 2.05 5.47
C HIS A 160 -2.84 0.65 6.10
N GLY A 161 -1.70 0.28 6.69
CA GLY A 161 -1.55 -0.98 7.42
C GLY A 161 -2.26 -0.98 8.79
N ASN A 162 -2.52 -2.18 9.29
CA ASN A 162 -3.00 -2.44 10.64
C ASN A 162 -1.85 -3.01 11.46
N VAL A 163 -1.53 -2.39 12.58
CA VAL A 163 -0.37 -2.76 13.39
C VAL A 163 -0.82 -3.35 14.72
N THR A 164 -0.53 -4.63 14.93
CA THR A 164 -0.88 -5.37 16.14
C THR A 164 0.27 -5.39 17.15
N PRO A 165 -0.01 -5.68 18.43
CA PRO A 165 1.04 -5.93 19.42
C PRO A 165 2.01 -7.04 18.99
N GLU A 166 1.52 -8.10 18.33
CA GLU A 166 2.34 -9.20 17.84
C GLU A 166 3.34 -8.74 16.78
N LEU A 167 2.88 -7.93 15.81
CA LEU A 167 3.78 -7.34 14.81
C LEU A 167 4.87 -6.48 15.46
N VAL A 168 4.50 -5.62 16.44
CA VAL A 168 5.44 -4.75 17.14
C VAL A 168 6.39 -5.55 18.02
N LYS A 169 5.91 -6.61 18.67
CA LYS A 169 6.73 -7.50 19.52
C LYS A 169 7.88 -8.12 18.73
N HIS A 170 7.57 -8.67 17.57
CA HIS A 170 8.51 -9.44 16.77
C HIS A 170 9.33 -8.60 15.77
N SER A 171 8.90 -7.36 15.44
CA SER A 171 9.71 -6.37 14.73
C SER A 171 10.58 -5.58 15.70
N ASP A 172 11.87 -5.44 15.40
CA ASP A 172 12.75 -4.61 16.22
C ASP A 172 12.74 -3.14 15.76
N LEU A 173 12.63 -2.90 14.44
CA LEU A 173 12.53 -1.60 13.79
C LEU A 173 11.29 -1.59 12.89
N ILE A 174 10.41 -0.60 13.02
CA ILE A 174 9.19 -0.51 12.22
C ILE A 174 9.12 0.87 11.55
N THR A 175 9.11 0.89 10.24
CA THR A 175 9.13 2.10 9.43
C THR A 175 7.88 2.17 8.56
N CYS A 176 7.20 3.32 8.56
CA CYS A 176 5.94 3.53 7.84
C CYS A 176 6.07 4.63 6.79
N PHE A 177 5.29 4.57 5.73
CA PHE A 177 5.11 5.69 4.81
C PHE A 177 4.60 6.92 5.56
N ARG A 178 4.98 8.10 5.09
CA ARG A 178 4.56 9.40 5.67
C ARG A 178 3.70 10.21 4.71
N LEU A 179 3.51 9.73 3.47
CA LEU A 179 2.76 10.42 2.43
C LEU A 179 1.61 9.55 1.90
N ALA A 180 0.47 10.18 1.71
CA ALA A 180 -0.67 9.68 0.96
C ALA A 180 -1.12 10.78 -0.02
N PRO A 181 -0.92 10.61 -1.34
CA PRO A 181 -0.38 9.45 -2.09
C PRO A 181 1.06 9.08 -1.72
N HIS A 182 1.43 7.80 -1.92
CA HIS A 182 2.66 7.14 -1.47
C HIS A 182 3.92 7.52 -2.27
N GLU A 183 4.21 8.81 -2.39
CA GLU A 183 5.38 9.34 -3.13
C GLU A 183 6.71 8.98 -2.43
N ASP A 184 6.67 8.69 -1.13
CA ASP A 184 7.81 8.31 -0.29
C ASP A 184 7.99 6.77 -0.11
N ALA A 185 7.26 5.95 -0.87
CA ALA A 185 7.25 4.50 -0.66
C ALA A 185 8.65 3.86 -0.74
N MET A 186 9.48 4.24 -1.73
CA MET A 186 10.84 3.71 -1.86
C MET A 186 11.81 4.33 -0.85
N GLU A 187 11.61 5.61 -0.51
CA GLU A 187 12.40 6.28 0.53
C GLU A 187 12.15 5.67 1.91
N THR A 188 10.91 5.31 2.23
CA THR A 188 10.56 4.61 3.47
C THR A 188 11.24 3.26 3.58
N ARG A 189 11.25 2.45 2.50
CA ARG A 189 11.97 1.18 2.45
C ARG A 189 13.47 1.37 2.61
N ARG A 190 14.03 2.39 1.96
CA ARG A 190 15.43 2.77 2.11
C ARG A 190 15.74 3.19 3.55
N ARG A 191 14.84 3.95 4.22
CA ARG A 191 14.96 4.35 5.63
C ARG A 191 14.93 3.13 6.56
N ALA A 192 14.05 2.15 6.31
CA ALA A 192 14.02 0.90 7.08
C ALA A 192 15.33 0.11 6.99
N VAL A 193 15.89 -0.01 5.79
CA VAL A 193 17.19 -0.64 5.54
C VAL A 193 18.32 0.16 6.21
N LYS A 194 18.30 1.49 6.08
CA LYS A 194 19.30 2.35 6.70
C LYS A 194 19.29 2.26 8.22
N ASN A 195 18.12 2.33 8.85
CA ASN A 195 17.99 2.18 10.31
C ASN A 195 18.57 0.84 10.78
N LEU A 196 18.35 -0.23 10.02
CA LEU A 196 18.90 -1.56 10.30
C LEU A 196 20.43 -1.55 10.26
N LEU A 197 21.00 -1.06 9.18
CA LEU A 197 22.46 -1.00 8.99
C LEU A 197 23.14 -0.09 10.01
N ASP A 198 22.58 1.09 10.30
CA ASP A 198 23.10 2.01 11.32
C ASP A 198 23.15 1.35 12.72
N ARG A 199 22.12 0.56 13.06
CA ARG A 199 22.11 -0.19 14.35
C ARG A 199 23.18 -1.28 14.41
N LEU A 200 23.35 -2.03 13.33
CA LEU A 200 24.37 -3.07 13.23
C LEU A 200 25.80 -2.46 13.28
N GLU A 201 26.03 -1.38 12.53
CA GLU A 201 27.33 -0.68 12.49
C GLU A 201 27.70 -0.09 13.84
N SER A 202 26.73 0.59 14.50
CA SER A 202 26.96 1.21 15.81
C SER A 202 27.15 0.21 16.95
N GLY A 203 26.84 -1.07 16.76
CA GLY A 203 26.90 -2.10 17.81
C GLY A 203 25.92 -1.90 18.96
N LYS A 204 24.94 -0.98 18.83
CA LYS A 204 23.96 -0.69 19.88
C LYS A 204 22.90 -1.78 20.02
N GLY A 205 22.85 -2.74 19.10
CA GLY A 205 21.87 -3.83 19.11
C GLY A 205 20.43 -3.35 18.86
N LYS A 206 19.46 -4.10 19.31
CA LYS A 206 18.03 -3.78 19.19
C LYS A 206 17.66 -2.52 19.98
N PRO A 207 16.64 -1.74 19.53
CA PRO A 207 16.08 -0.68 20.36
C PRO A 207 15.58 -1.24 21.70
N LYS A 208 15.83 -0.50 22.78
CA LYS A 208 15.47 -0.97 24.14
C LYS A 208 13.99 -0.83 24.46
N TYR A 209 13.30 0.08 23.77
CA TYR A 209 11.91 0.43 24.10
C TYR A 209 11.10 0.60 22.80
N LYS A 210 9.89 0.04 22.83
CA LYS A 210 8.88 0.15 21.77
C LYS A 210 7.54 0.51 22.41
N ALA A 211 6.92 1.59 21.97
CA ALA A 211 5.58 2.00 22.36
C ALA A 211 4.60 1.71 21.24
N TRP A 212 3.41 1.23 21.59
CA TRP A 212 2.29 0.96 20.69
C TRP A 212 1.01 1.54 21.29
N ILE A 213 0.23 2.27 20.48
CA ILE A 213 -1.03 2.90 20.91
C ILE A 213 -2.07 2.68 19.80
N PRO A 214 -3.13 1.90 20.04
CA PRO A 214 -4.27 1.86 19.14
C PRO A 214 -5.08 3.16 19.29
N VAL A 215 -5.35 3.81 18.18
CA VAL A 215 -6.22 5.00 18.15
C VAL A 215 -7.54 4.57 17.51
N PRO A 216 -8.67 4.61 18.22
CA PRO A 216 -9.94 4.07 17.71
C PRO A 216 -10.57 4.99 16.65
N VAL A 217 -9.87 5.11 15.54
CA VAL A 217 -10.24 5.86 14.34
C VAL A 217 -10.04 4.96 13.13
N LEU A 218 -11.03 4.90 12.25
CA LEU A 218 -10.97 4.16 11.00
C LEU A 218 -11.62 5.02 9.90
N LEU A 219 -10.81 5.60 9.03
CA LEU A 219 -11.26 6.50 7.97
C LEU A 219 -10.83 5.95 6.60
N PRO A 220 -11.61 6.20 5.53
CA PRO A 220 -11.16 5.87 4.18
C PRO A 220 -9.85 6.59 3.84
N GLY A 221 -8.99 5.95 3.05
CA GLY A 221 -7.71 6.51 2.64
C GLY A 221 -7.84 7.86 1.93
N GLU A 222 -8.92 8.07 1.20
CA GLU A 222 -9.23 9.30 0.49
C GLU A 222 -9.54 10.50 1.40
N LYS A 223 -9.85 10.24 2.68
CA LYS A 223 -9.96 11.27 3.72
C LYS A 223 -8.65 11.54 4.43
N THR A 224 -7.69 10.61 4.40
CA THR A 224 -6.45 10.70 5.17
C THR A 224 -5.26 11.16 4.34
N SER A 225 -5.51 11.88 3.24
CA SER A 225 -4.46 12.44 2.39
C SER A 225 -3.56 13.39 3.16
N THR A 226 -2.24 13.23 2.99
CA THR A 226 -1.23 14.13 3.57
C THR A 226 -0.96 15.37 2.71
N ARG A 227 -1.69 15.54 1.60
CA ARG A 227 -1.63 16.76 0.76
C ARG A 227 -2.46 17.91 1.32
N ILE A 228 -3.46 17.61 2.14
CA ILE A 228 -4.39 18.57 2.74
C ILE A 228 -4.40 18.46 4.26
N GLU A 229 -4.95 19.47 4.92
CA GLU A 229 -5.19 19.44 6.37
C GLU A 229 -6.38 18.51 6.71
N PRO A 230 -6.36 17.89 7.88
CA PRO A 230 -5.34 17.96 8.93
C PRO A 230 -4.18 16.96 8.71
N GLY A 231 -4.25 16.09 7.71
CA GLY A 231 -3.25 15.06 7.42
C GLY A 231 -1.84 15.64 7.25
N LYS A 232 -1.72 16.74 6.50
CA LYS A 232 -0.44 17.41 6.25
C LYS A 232 0.25 17.83 7.54
N SER A 233 -0.42 18.59 8.41
CA SER A 233 0.13 19.05 9.68
C SER A 233 0.33 17.91 10.68
N LEU A 234 -0.53 16.90 10.68
CA LEU A 234 -0.40 15.74 11.55
C LEU A 234 0.88 14.96 11.26
N TYR A 235 1.12 14.60 9.99
CA TYR A 235 2.31 13.84 9.61
C TYR A 235 3.60 14.67 9.71
N ALA A 236 3.54 15.98 9.55
CA ALA A 236 4.69 16.88 9.77
C ALA A 236 5.22 16.85 11.23
N LYS A 237 4.42 16.40 12.21
CA LYS A 237 4.84 16.24 13.61
C LYS A 237 5.82 15.08 13.82
N ILE A 238 5.93 14.13 12.90
CA ILE A 238 6.76 12.94 13.05
C ILE A 238 8.25 13.30 12.98
N ASP A 239 8.66 14.10 12.00
CA ASP A 239 10.07 14.38 11.73
C ASP A 239 10.82 15.05 12.90
N PRO A 240 10.27 16.04 13.61
CA PRO A 240 10.90 16.59 14.79
C PRO A 240 11.11 15.60 15.94
N LEU A 241 10.22 14.59 16.07
CA LEU A 241 10.33 13.58 17.13
C LEU A 241 11.46 12.59 16.83
N THR A 242 11.62 12.20 15.57
CA THR A 242 12.68 11.27 15.14
C THR A 242 14.09 11.89 15.17
N LYS A 243 14.19 13.21 15.32
CA LYS A 243 15.46 13.92 15.52
C LYS A 243 15.88 14.03 16.99
N GLN A 244 15.03 13.63 17.92
CA GLN A 244 15.36 13.64 19.35
C GLN A 244 16.29 12.49 19.70
N ASP A 245 17.38 12.78 20.41
CA ASP A 245 18.25 11.72 20.91
C ASP A 245 17.48 10.72 21.77
N GLY A 246 17.61 9.42 21.49
CA GLY A 246 16.90 8.35 22.17
C GLY A 246 15.58 7.91 21.52
N VAL A 247 15.11 8.61 20.48
CA VAL A 247 14.02 8.16 19.59
C VAL A 247 14.64 7.81 18.22
N ILE A 248 14.42 6.61 17.72
CA ILE A 248 14.95 6.18 16.42
C ILE A 248 13.97 6.48 15.30
N ASP A 249 12.71 6.05 15.48
CA ASP A 249 11.63 6.39 14.56
C ASP A 249 10.28 6.43 15.31
N ALA A 250 9.30 7.08 14.69
CA ALA A 250 7.91 7.12 15.13
C ALA A 250 7.02 7.14 13.88
N ALA A 251 5.81 6.58 14.00
CA ALA A 251 4.93 6.42 12.86
C ALA A 251 3.45 6.46 13.25
N ILE A 252 2.63 6.90 12.29
CA ILE A 252 1.17 6.89 12.34
C ILE A 252 0.68 5.98 11.22
N TRP A 253 -0.13 5.00 11.55
CA TRP A 253 -0.95 4.24 10.62
C TRP A 253 -2.40 4.70 10.72
N VAL A 254 -3.01 5.00 9.59
CA VAL A 254 -4.44 5.35 9.54
C VAL A 254 -5.33 4.10 9.56
N GLY A 255 -4.74 2.92 9.36
CA GLY A 255 -5.44 1.66 9.25
C GLY A 255 -6.08 1.43 7.87
N TYR A 256 -6.55 0.23 7.63
CA TYR A 256 -7.19 -0.16 6.38
C TYR A 256 -8.71 -0.24 6.56
N ALA A 257 -9.42 0.74 6.01
CA ALA A 257 -10.84 0.92 6.26
C ALA A 257 -11.74 -0.17 5.64
N TRP A 258 -11.28 -0.86 4.61
CA TRP A 258 -12.06 -1.90 3.92
C TRP A 258 -11.71 -3.33 4.38
N GLY A 259 -11.11 -3.44 5.55
CA GLY A 259 -10.96 -4.67 6.29
C GLY A 259 -11.94 -4.74 7.47
N ASP A 260 -12.55 -5.91 7.71
CA ASP A 260 -13.44 -6.14 8.84
C ASP A 260 -12.86 -7.23 9.75
N ALA A 261 -11.80 -6.88 10.48
CA ALA A 261 -11.15 -7.74 11.46
C ALA A 261 -10.90 -6.98 12.78
N PRO A 262 -10.76 -7.68 13.93
CA PRO A 262 -10.55 -7.03 15.23
C PRO A 262 -9.30 -6.15 15.32
N ARG A 263 -8.36 -6.28 14.39
CA ARG A 263 -7.11 -5.50 14.32
C ARG A 263 -7.25 -4.18 13.57
N ASN A 264 -8.35 -3.98 12.82
CA ASN A 264 -8.52 -2.79 11.98
C ASN A 264 -8.79 -1.55 12.84
N THR A 265 -7.77 -0.73 12.97
CA THR A 265 -7.78 0.54 13.69
C THR A 265 -6.56 1.37 13.29
N ALA A 266 -6.63 2.67 13.47
CA ALA A 266 -5.43 3.50 13.41
C ALA A 266 -4.48 3.15 14.57
N THR A 267 -3.19 3.34 14.35
CA THR A 267 -2.16 2.97 15.32
C THR A 267 -1.01 3.97 15.28
N VAL A 268 -0.42 4.21 16.44
CA VAL A 268 0.83 4.95 16.57
C VAL A 268 1.88 4.04 17.20
N THR A 269 3.10 4.08 16.66
CA THR A 269 4.27 3.48 17.32
C THR A 269 5.41 4.47 17.43
N ALA A 270 6.27 4.27 18.41
CA ALA A 270 7.59 4.88 18.50
C ALA A 270 8.56 3.88 19.11
N TYR A 271 9.83 3.95 18.72
CA TYR A 271 10.86 3.09 19.28
C TYR A 271 12.22 3.80 19.38
N GLY A 272 13.04 3.33 20.33
CA GLY A 272 14.34 3.92 20.61
C GLY A 272 14.99 3.40 21.87
N ASP A 273 15.98 4.15 22.37
CA ASP A 273 16.80 3.78 23.53
C ASP A 273 16.46 4.55 24.80
N ASN A 274 15.50 5.49 24.75
CA ASN A 274 15.03 6.25 25.91
C ASN A 274 13.52 6.02 26.13
N LYS A 275 13.17 5.34 27.24
CA LYS A 275 11.79 4.93 27.55
C LYS A 275 10.81 6.09 27.57
N GLU A 276 11.18 7.16 28.29
CA GLU A 276 10.30 8.31 28.51
C GLU A 276 10.05 9.07 27.20
N LYS A 277 11.09 9.31 26.38
CA LYS A 277 10.97 10.00 25.11
C LYS A 277 10.18 9.18 24.09
N VAL A 278 10.37 7.86 24.05
CA VAL A 278 9.61 6.95 23.18
C VAL A 278 8.13 6.97 23.56
N ALA A 279 7.80 6.87 24.86
CA ALA A 279 6.42 6.95 25.34
C ALA A 279 5.77 8.29 24.99
N LYS A 280 6.42 9.41 25.35
CA LYS A 280 5.92 10.76 25.06
C LYS A 280 5.73 11.03 23.57
N ALA A 281 6.64 10.54 22.71
CA ALA A 281 6.51 10.69 21.28
C ALA A 281 5.27 9.96 20.73
N ALA A 282 5.02 8.72 21.18
CA ALA A 282 3.85 7.96 20.78
C ALA A 282 2.55 8.61 21.28
N GLU A 283 2.49 9.00 22.55
CA GLU A 283 1.33 9.66 23.15
C GLU A 283 1.00 11.00 22.48
N TYR A 284 2.00 11.79 22.15
CA TYR A 284 1.83 13.07 21.45
C TYR A 284 1.22 12.88 20.06
N LEU A 285 1.70 11.89 19.30
CA LEU A 285 1.16 11.60 17.97
C LEU A 285 -0.25 11.00 18.05
N ALA A 286 -0.49 10.06 18.98
CA ALA A 286 -1.80 9.45 19.16
C ALA A 286 -2.87 10.49 19.57
N LYS A 287 -2.53 11.34 20.53
CA LYS A 287 -3.40 12.45 20.92
C LYS A 287 -3.63 13.43 19.79
N SER A 288 -2.57 13.81 19.05
CA SER A 288 -2.71 14.71 17.89
C SER A 288 -3.65 14.13 16.83
N PHE A 289 -3.59 12.82 16.57
CA PHE A 289 -4.48 12.18 15.60
C PHE A 289 -5.93 12.15 16.12
N TRP A 290 -6.12 11.76 17.37
CA TRP A 290 -7.44 11.74 18.00
C TRP A 290 -8.12 13.10 18.00
N ASP A 291 -7.39 14.15 18.34
CA ASP A 291 -7.92 15.52 18.45
C ASP A 291 -8.48 16.01 17.09
N VAL A 292 -7.79 15.71 15.99
CA VAL A 292 -8.19 16.17 14.63
C VAL A 292 -9.08 15.17 13.88
N ARG A 293 -9.50 14.05 14.49
CA ARG A 293 -10.23 12.97 13.78
C ARG A 293 -11.50 13.41 13.06
N LYS A 294 -12.15 14.48 13.53
CA LYS A 294 -13.38 15.03 12.94
C LYS A 294 -13.12 16.04 11.80
N GLU A 295 -11.86 16.47 11.63
CA GLU A 295 -11.46 17.47 10.66
C GLU A 295 -11.04 16.86 9.32
N PHE A 296 -10.90 15.54 9.25
CA PHE A 296 -10.53 14.87 8.02
C PHE A 296 -11.64 14.96 6.97
N GLU A 297 -11.32 15.55 5.83
CA GLU A 297 -12.19 15.70 4.68
C GLU A 297 -11.64 14.91 3.48
N PHE A 298 -12.48 14.68 2.50
CA PHE A 298 -12.03 14.11 1.24
C PHE A 298 -11.08 15.07 0.51
N VAL A 299 -10.08 14.52 -0.16
CA VAL A 299 -9.03 15.30 -0.86
C VAL A 299 -9.57 16.09 -2.06
N ALA A 300 -10.80 15.84 -2.48
CA ALA A 300 -11.55 16.58 -3.48
C ALA A 300 -13.03 16.61 -3.09
N PRO A 301 -13.84 17.49 -3.69
CA PRO A 301 -15.28 17.50 -3.46
C PRO A 301 -15.91 16.14 -3.79
N VAL A 302 -16.82 15.69 -2.93
CA VAL A 302 -17.59 14.44 -3.09
C VAL A 302 -19.04 14.78 -3.41
N ALA A 303 -19.68 13.92 -4.21
CA ALA A 303 -21.08 14.01 -4.55
C ALA A 303 -21.66 12.62 -4.87
N SER A 304 -22.97 12.53 -4.98
CA SER A 304 -23.59 11.36 -5.62
C SER A 304 -23.19 11.25 -7.09
N LEU A 305 -23.40 10.09 -7.70
CA LEU A 305 -23.14 9.91 -9.14
C LEU A 305 -23.92 10.91 -9.99
N ASP A 306 -25.21 11.10 -9.70
CA ASP A 306 -26.06 12.01 -10.47
C ASP A 306 -25.61 13.48 -10.36
N GLU A 307 -25.28 13.94 -9.17
CA GLU A 307 -24.76 15.29 -8.95
C GLU A 307 -23.41 15.48 -9.66
N SER A 308 -22.52 14.48 -9.60
CA SER A 308 -21.22 14.52 -10.29
C SER A 308 -21.38 14.60 -11.81
N LEU A 309 -22.29 13.80 -12.39
CA LEU A 309 -22.59 13.83 -13.82
C LEU A 309 -23.23 15.17 -14.23
N ASN A 310 -24.17 15.68 -13.45
CA ASN A 310 -24.81 16.97 -13.74
C ASN A 310 -23.82 18.13 -13.67
N ALA A 311 -22.86 18.10 -12.74
CA ALA A 311 -21.79 19.08 -12.66
C ALA A 311 -20.86 18.98 -13.88
N ALA A 312 -20.45 17.78 -14.25
CA ALA A 312 -19.54 17.54 -15.37
C ALA A 312 -20.16 17.95 -16.73
N ILE A 313 -21.45 17.63 -16.95
CA ILE A 313 -22.17 18.01 -18.19
C ILE A 313 -22.30 19.54 -18.33
N LYS A 314 -22.43 20.26 -17.21
CA LYS A 314 -22.55 21.74 -17.22
C LYS A 314 -21.21 22.45 -17.26
N SER A 315 -20.11 21.74 -16.97
CA SER A 315 -18.78 22.34 -16.90
C SER A 315 -18.22 22.61 -18.31
N ASP A 316 -17.55 23.74 -18.45
CA ASP A 316 -16.73 24.09 -19.62
C ASP A 316 -15.27 23.63 -19.48
N LYS A 317 -14.89 23.13 -18.29
CA LYS A 317 -13.54 22.63 -17.99
C LYS A 317 -13.40 21.17 -18.43
N LYS A 318 -12.41 20.89 -19.29
CA LYS A 318 -12.17 19.56 -19.88
C LYS A 318 -10.76 19.06 -19.64
N PRO A 319 -10.57 17.76 -19.46
CA PRO A 319 -11.60 16.78 -19.13
C PRO A 319 -12.12 17.00 -17.70
N PHE A 320 -13.42 16.83 -17.51
CA PHE A 320 -13.96 16.69 -16.16
C PHE A 320 -13.75 15.25 -15.70
N ILE A 321 -12.91 15.03 -14.68
CA ILE A 321 -12.66 13.68 -14.19
C ILE A 321 -13.64 13.33 -13.07
N ILE A 322 -14.25 12.15 -13.14
CA ILE A 322 -15.09 11.59 -12.09
C ILE A 322 -14.43 10.32 -11.56
N SER A 323 -14.11 10.30 -10.27
CA SER A 323 -13.69 9.08 -9.57
C SER A 323 -14.90 8.23 -9.21
N ASP A 324 -15.04 7.03 -9.80
CA ASP A 324 -15.97 5.99 -9.39
C ASP A 324 -15.34 5.21 -8.23
N MET A 325 -15.67 5.64 -6.99
CA MET A 325 -14.86 5.30 -5.80
C MET A 325 -15.13 3.91 -5.24
N GLY A 326 -16.39 3.45 -5.29
CA GLY A 326 -16.82 2.27 -4.51
C GLY A 326 -16.25 0.95 -5.00
N ASP A 327 -15.79 0.88 -6.25
CA ASP A 327 -15.20 -0.32 -6.85
C ASP A 327 -13.78 -0.08 -7.38
N ASN A 328 -13.01 0.75 -6.65
CA ASN A 328 -11.62 1.06 -6.98
C ASN A 328 -10.74 -0.21 -6.93
N PRO A 329 -10.16 -0.66 -8.08
CA PRO A 329 -9.33 -1.85 -8.13
C PRO A 329 -7.97 -1.68 -7.43
N THR A 330 -7.57 -0.46 -7.08
CA THR A 330 -6.31 -0.19 -6.37
C THR A 330 -6.47 0.04 -4.87
N ALA A 331 -7.69 -0.18 -4.37
CA ALA A 331 -7.99 -0.23 -2.93
C ALA A 331 -8.64 -1.56 -2.51
N GLY A 332 -8.73 -2.56 -3.42
CA GLY A 332 -9.28 -3.89 -3.13
C GLY A 332 -10.64 -4.19 -3.77
N GLY A 333 -11.23 -3.24 -4.52
CA GLY A 333 -12.45 -3.46 -5.29
C GLY A 333 -12.28 -4.54 -6.38
N ALA A 334 -13.38 -5.23 -6.70
CA ALA A 334 -13.40 -6.24 -7.75
C ALA A 334 -13.12 -5.64 -9.14
N GLY A 335 -13.42 -4.35 -9.32
CA GLY A 335 -13.26 -3.63 -10.57
C GLY A 335 -14.37 -3.93 -11.59
N ASP A 336 -15.26 -4.86 -11.29
CA ASP A 336 -16.31 -5.32 -12.23
C ASP A 336 -17.75 -5.03 -11.76
N VAL A 337 -17.93 -4.26 -10.69
CA VAL A 337 -19.24 -3.74 -10.30
C VAL A 337 -19.77 -2.85 -11.41
N THR A 338 -20.99 -3.17 -11.85
CA THR A 338 -21.64 -2.55 -13.01
C THR A 338 -22.57 -1.40 -12.67
N TRP A 339 -22.80 -1.14 -11.39
CA TRP A 339 -23.82 -0.17 -10.92
C TRP A 339 -23.66 1.20 -11.62
N THR A 340 -22.47 1.77 -11.60
CA THR A 340 -22.19 3.07 -12.24
C THR A 340 -22.44 3.03 -13.74
N LEU A 341 -21.99 2.00 -14.43
CA LEU A 341 -22.21 1.85 -15.87
C LEU A 341 -23.70 1.66 -16.20
N ALA A 342 -24.45 0.91 -15.36
CA ALA A 342 -25.89 0.74 -15.51
C ALA A 342 -26.64 2.07 -15.38
N GLU A 343 -26.25 2.93 -14.44
CA GLU A 343 -26.82 4.28 -14.30
C GLU A 343 -26.47 5.19 -15.50
N LEU A 344 -25.23 5.15 -15.97
CA LEU A 344 -24.81 5.90 -17.19
C LEU A 344 -25.64 5.51 -18.42
N LEU A 345 -25.91 4.22 -18.62
CA LEU A 345 -26.72 3.72 -19.74
C LEU A 345 -28.20 4.15 -19.69
N LYS A 346 -28.70 4.57 -18.55
CA LYS A 346 -30.07 5.12 -18.41
C LYS A 346 -30.16 6.58 -18.82
N ARG A 347 -29.07 7.34 -18.69
CA ARG A 347 -29.00 8.79 -18.91
C ARG A 347 -29.28 9.16 -20.37
N PRO A 348 -30.30 9.97 -20.65
CA PRO A 348 -30.68 10.34 -22.03
C PRO A 348 -29.58 11.13 -22.77
N GLU A 349 -28.76 11.89 -22.04
CA GLU A 349 -27.67 12.70 -22.59
C GLU A 349 -26.62 11.84 -23.30
N PHE A 350 -26.34 10.65 -22.79
CA PHE A 350 -25.35 9.75 -23.35
C PHE A 350 -25.90 8.79 -24.43
N LYS A 351 -27.22 8.72 -24.59
CA LYS A 351 -27.84 7.89 -25.65
C LYS A 351 -27.70 8.49 -27.05
N LYS A 352 -27.53 9.81 -27.14
CA LYS A 352 -27.34 10.51 -28.38
C LYS A 352 -25.89 10.44 -28.85
N ALA A 353 -25.66 10.29 -30.15
CA ALA A 353 -24.30 10.24 -30.70
C ALA A 353 -23.56 11.57 -30.58
N ASP A 354 -24.30 12.70 -30.58
CA ASP A 354 -23.83 14.08 -30.43
C ASP A 354 -23.93 14.60 -28.97
N GLY A 355 -24.19 13.73 -28.02
CA GLY A 355 -24.17 14.03 -26.58
C GLY A 355 -22.76 14.29 -26.05
N PRO A 356 -22.65 14.67 -24.76
CA PRO A 356 -21.35 14.86 -24.11
C PRO A 356 -20.50 13.59 -24.23
N SER A 357 -19.26 13.77 -24.68
CA SER A 357 -18.32 12.66 -24.82
C SER A 357 -17.88 12.15 -23.44
N LEU A 358 -18.00 10.84 -23.20
CA LEU A 358 -17.60 10.21 -21.95
C LEU A 358 -16.74 8.99 -22.23
N ILE A 359 -15.59 8.89 -21.55
CA ILE A 359 -14.78 7.69 -21.48
C ILE A 359 -15.05 7.02 -20.13
N TYR A 360 -15.53 5.75 -20.15
CA TYR A 360 -15.69 4.92 -18.95
C TYR A 360 -14.58 3.87 -18.88
N ALA A 361 -13.73 3.95 -17.86
CA ALA A 361 -12.54 3.10 -17.69
C ALA A 361 -12.49 2.47 -16.29
N SER A 362 -12.75 1.17 -16.18
CA SER A 362 -13.11 0.19 -17.19
C SER A 362 -14.06 -0.84 -16.57
N ILE A 363 -14.45 -1.86 -17.34
CA ILE A 363 -15.25 -2.98 -16.84
C ILE A 363 -14.67 -4.31 -17.37
N PRO A 364 -14.27 -5.27 -16.52
CA PRO A 364 -13.92 -6.62 -16.95
C PRO A 364 -15.11 -7.36 -17.55
N GLY A 365 -14.89 -7.99 -18.71
CA GLY A 365 -15.91 -8.76 -19.41
C GLY A 365 -15.26 -9.80 -20.34
N PRO A 366 -14.66 -10.90 -19.82
CA PRO A 366 -13.90 -11.85 -20.64
C PRO A 366 -14.73 -12.42 -21.79
N LYS A 367 -15.98 -12.83 -21.57
CA LYS A 367 -16.87 -13.34 -22.62
C LYS A 367 -17.25 -12.26 -23.65
N PHE A 368 -17.40 -11.01 -23.20
CA PHE A 368 -17.61 -9.87 -24.09
C PHE A 368 -16.41 -9.66 -25.01
N VAL A 369 -15.20 -9.65 -24.43
CA VAL A 369 -13.93 -9.50 -25.15
C VAL A 369 -13.73 -10.62 -26.16
N GLU A 370 -13.97 -11.88 -25.79
CA GLU A 370 -13.90 -13.02 -26.72
C GLU A 370 -14.84 -12.84 -27.93
N LYS A 371 -16.08 -12.39 -27.69
CA LYS A 371 -17.04 -12.12 -28.75
C LYS A 371 -16.59 -10.95 -29.62
N ALA A 372 -16.08 -9.85 -29.02
CA ALA A 372 -15.59 -8.69 -29.74
C ALA A 372 -14.41 -9.03 -30.65
N VAL A 373 -13.45 -9.84 -30.17
CA VAL A 373 -12.29 -10.30 -30.96
C VAL A 373 -12.75 -11.11 -32.17
N LYS A 374 -13.78 -11.97 -32.04
CA LYS A 374 -14.32 -12.75 -33.16
C LYS A 374 -15.03 -11.87 -34.21
N LEU A 375 -15.67 -10.79 -33.77
CA LEU A 375 -16.40 -9.86 -34.66
C LEU A 375 -15.46 -8.87 -35.37
N GLY A 376 -14.40 -8.44 -34.73
CA GLY A 376 -13.42 -7.48 -35.23
C GLY A 376 -13.82 -6.01 -35.06
N GLU A 377 -12.85 -5.11 -35.27
CA GLU A 377 -13.05 -3.66 -35.23
C GLU A 377 -14.05 -3.23 -36.34
N GLY A 378 -14.87 -2.22 -36.03
CA GLY A 378 -15.93 -1.70 -36.91
C GLY A 378 -17.27 -2.43 -36.80
N ALA A 379 -17.30 -3.65 -36.26
CA ALA A 379 -18.52 -4.46 -36.13
C ALA A 379 -19.44 -3.93 -35.00
N MET A 380 -20.75 -4.20 -35.16
CA MET A 380 -21.72 -4.02 -34.07
C MET A 380 -21.67 -5.21 -33.13
N ILE A 381 -21.65 -4.93 -31.83
CA ILE A 381 -21.71 -5.94 -30.78
C ILE A 381 -22.90 -5.68 -29.85
N GLU A 382 -23.54 -6.75 -29.42
CA GLU A 382 -24.51 -6.75 -28.34
C GLU A 382 -24.20 -7.94 -27.44
N ALA A 383 -23.73 -7.66 -26.20
CA ALA A 383 -23.33 -8.67 -25.23
C ALA A 383 -23.31 -8.09 -23.80
N GLU A 384 -23.23 -8.96 -22.81
CA GLU A 384 -23.11 -8.60 -21.40
C GLU A 384 -21.65 -8.43 -20.98
N ALA A 385 -21.39 -7.45 -20.08
CA ALA A 385 -20.10 -7.21 -19.47
C ALA A 385 -20.24 -6.91 -17.96
N GLY A 386 -19.18 -7.16 -17.21
CA GLY A 386 -19.09 -6.91 -15.77
C GLY A 386 -19.81 -7.95 -14.89
N ALA A 387 -19.78 -7.71 -13.60
CA ALA A 387 -20.44 -8.48 -12.54
C ALA A 387 -20.13 -9.99 -12.56
N ASN A 388 -18.95 -10.37 -13.02
CA ASN A 388 -18.49 -11.77 -12.98
C ASN A 388 -18.01 -12.16 -11.58
N VAL A 389 -17.48 -11.21 -10.83
CA VAL A 389 -16.94 -11.35 -9.47
C VAL A 389 -17.90 -10.72 -8.46
N ASP A 390 -18.26 -9.44 -8.66
CA ASP A 390 -19.17 -8.74 -7.75
C ASP A 390 -20.48 -8.33 -8.43
N SER A 391 -21.49 -9.16 -8.26
CA SER A 391 -22.86 -8.95 -8.77
C SER A 391 -23.84 -8.37 -7.75
N ARG A 392 -23.40 -8.01 -6.54
CA ARG A 392 -24.27 -7.61 -5.42
C ARG A 392 -25.03 -6.30 -5.64
N TYR A 393 -24.45 -5.36 -6.39
CA TYR A 393 -25.02 -4.01 -6.56
C TYR A 393 -25.81 -3.86 -7.86
N SER A 394 -25.42 -4.60 -8.91
CA SER A 394 -26.10 -4.71 -10.19
C SER A 394 -25.59 -5.96 -10.89
N GLY A 395 -26.43 -6.64 -11.63
CA GLY A 395 -26.03 -7.75 -12.48
C GLY A 395 -25.20 -7.30 -13.69
N PRO A 396 -24.81 -8.22 -14.60
CA PRO A 396 -24.13 -7.87 -15.83
C PRO A 396 -24.92 -6.83 -16.64
N VAL A 397 -24.20 -5.88 -17.25
CA VAL A 397 -24.82 -4.86 -18.11
C VAL A 397 -24.76 -5.27 -19.57
N LYS A 398 -25.86 -5.11 -20.27
CA LYS A 398 -25.96 -5.33 -21.71
C LYS A 398 -25.43 -4.11 -22.46
N LEU A 399 -24.31 -4.24 -23.14
CA LEU A 399 -23.75 -3.23 -24.01
C LEU A 399 -24.13 -3.52 -25.46
N LYS A 400 -24.66 -2.50 -26.15
CA LYS A 400 -24.96 -2.51 -27.57
C LYS A 400 -24.29 -1.34 -28.25
N GLY A 401 -23.31 -1.59 -29.10
CA GLY A 401 -22.53 -0.53 -29.72
C GLY A 401 -21.58 -1.02 -30.80
N ARG A 402 -20.77 -0.09 -31.31
CA ARG A 402 -19.73 -0.39 -32.32
C ARG A 402 -18.42 -0.65 -31.63
N ILE A 403 -17.71 -1.70 -32.03
CA ILE A 403 -16.32 -1.97 -31.62
C ILE A 403 -15.43 -0.98 -32.38
N GLU A 404 -14.79 -0.05 -31.66
CA GLU A 404 -13.91 0.93 -32.29
C GLU A 404 -12.45 0.51 -32.24
N LYS A 405 -12.04 -0.20 -31.16
CA LYS A 405 -10.65 -0.63 -31.01
C LYS A 405 -10.58 -1.96 -30.27
N ILE A 406 -9.66 -2.82 -30.70
CA ILE A 406 -9.24 -4.03 -29.99
C ILE A 406 -7.72 -3.98 -29.84
N ARG A 407 -7.21 -4.01 -28.61
CA ARG A 407 -5.79 -4.02 -28.30
C ARG A 407 -5.41 -5.30 -27.58
N HIS A 408 -4.40 -5.99 -28.08
CA HIS A 408 -3.82 -7.19 -27.46
C HIS A 408 -2.50 -6.85 -26.75
N GLY A 409 -2.12 -7.69 -25.78
CA GLY A 409 -0.81 -7.66 -25.15
C GLY A 409 -0.63 -6.60 -24.06
N ASP A 410 -1.73 -6.05 -23.51
CA ASP A 410 -1.61 -5.23 -22.31
C ASP A 410 -1.21 -6.11 -21.12
N LYS A 411 -0.22 -5.65 -20.35
CA LYS A 411 0.37 -6.41 -19.23
C LYS A 411 -0.60 -6.73 -18.09
N HIS A 412 -1.69 -5.96 -17.97
CA HIS A 412 -2.70 -6.11 -16.92
C HIS A 412 -4.03 -6.62 -17.46
N ALA A 413 -4.53 -6.01 -18.52
CA ALA A 413 -5.82 -6.35 -19.12
C ALA A 413 -5.76 -7.55 -20.09
N GLU A 414 -4.59 -7.93 -20.59
CA GLU A 414 -4.33 -8.85 -21.72
C GLU A 414 -4.96 -8.34 -23.01
N ILE A 415 -6.28 -8.14 -23.04
CA ILE A 415 -7.03 -7.62 -24.19
C ILE A 415 -7.95 -6.52 -23.69
N GLU A 416 -7.99 -5.42 -24.43
CA GLU A 416 -8.83 -4.27 -24.19
C GLU A 416 -9.69 -4.00 -25.42
N VAL A 417 -10.97 -3.69 -25.21
CA VAL A 417 -11.93 -3.40 -26.28
C VAL A 417 -12.61 -2.06 -25.98
N VAL A 418 -12.57 -1.13 -26.93
CA VAL A 418 -13.35 0.11 -26.86
C VAL A 418 -14.65 -0.09 -27.62
N VAL A 419 -15.78 0.16 -26.95
CA VAL A 419 -17.11 0.08 -27.53
C VAL A 419 -17.78 1.45 -27.49
N LYS A 420 -18.20 1.96 -28.63
CA LYS A 420 -18.98 3.21 -28.75
C LYS A 420 -20.45 2.90 -28.48
N VAL A 421 -21.00 3.50 -27.42
CA VAL A 421 -22.41 3.38 -27.02
C VAL A 421 -23.00 4.80 -26.88
N GLY A 422 -23.79 5.26 -27.85
CA GLY A 422 -24.21 6.66 -27.91
C GLY A 422 -23.01 7.62 -28.01
N SER A 423 -22.87 8.54 -27.06
CA SER A 423 -21.68 9.41 -26.95
C SER A 423 -20.56 8.82 -26.06
N MET A 424 -20.78 7.68 -25.41
CA MET A 424 -19.82 7.06 -24.51
C MET A 424 -18.85 6.14 -25.23
N HIS A 425 -17.59 6.12 -24.80
CA HIS A 425 -16.61 5.09 -25.09
C HIS A 425 -16.45 4.23 -23.82
N VAL A 426 -16.95 2.99 -23.87
CA VAL A 426 -16.85 2.04 -22.76
C VAL A 426 -15.65 1.13 -23.02
N ILE A 427 -14.69 1.12 -22.10
CA ILE A 427 -13.55 0.21 -22.17
C ILE A 427 -13.91 -1.09 -21.46
N VAL A 428 -13.95 -2.19 -22.21
CA VAL A 428 -14.17 -3.55 -21.68
C VAL A 428 -12.84 -4.30 -21.74
N THR A 429 -12.42 -4.87 -20.62
CA THR A 429 -11.14 -5.57 -20.49
C THR A 429 -11.33 -7.07 -20.29
N LYS A 430 -10.36 -7.89 -20.71
CA LYS A 430 -10.41 -9.32 -20.43
C LYS A 430 -10.17 -9.61 -18.95
N ILE A 431 -9.20 -8.91 -18.33
CA ILE A 431 -8.85 -9.00 -16.91
C ILE A 431 -8.90 -7.59 -16.31
N ARG A 432 -9.10 -7.49 -15.01
CA ARG A 432 -9.15 -6.24 -14.24
C ARG A 432 -7.87 -5.41 -14.41
N LYS A 433 -8.04 -4.13 -14.79
CA LYS A 433 -6.96 -3.15 -14.97
C LYS A 433 -7.35 -1.79 -14.39
N PRO A 434 -6.48 -1.14 -13.58
CA PRO A 434 -6.61 0.27 -13.23
C PRO A 434 -6.13 1.16 -14.40
N TYR A 435 -6.82 2.29 -14.64
CA TYR A 435 -6.48 3.28 -15.66
C TYR A 435 -5.90 4.52 -15.00
N HIS A 436 -4.58 4.58 -14.92
CA HIS A 436 -3.84 5.58 -14.16
C HIS A 436 -3.03 6.54 -15.02
N HIS A 437 -2.77 6.17 -16.28
CA HIS A 437 -1.89 6.91 -17.17
C HIS A 437 -2.62 7.37 -18.42
N GLU A 438 -2.25 8.52 -18.97
CA GLU A 438 -2.77 9.00 -20.25
C GLU A 438 -2.55 7.97 -21.36
N ALA A 439 -1.43 7.25 -21.31
CA ALA A 439 -1.12 6.16 -22.24
C ALA A 439 -2.13 5.00 -22.19
N ASP A 440 -2.81 4.76 -21.05
CA ASP A 440 -3.85 3.74 -20.96
C ASP A 440 -5.04 4.04 -21.89
N PHE A 441 -5.28 5.30 -22.18
CA PHE A 441 -6.34 5.77 -23.08
C PHE A 441 -5.83 5.95 -24.50
N THR A 442 -4.69 6.61 -24.71
CA THR A 442 -4.16 6.93 -26.04
C THR A 442 -3.73 5.70 -26.81
N ASN A 443 -3.26 4.65 -26.14
CA ASN A 443 -3.00 3.33 -26.74
C ASN A 443 -4.26 2.65 -27.30
N LEU A 444 -5.44 3.10 -26.87
CA LEU A 444 -6.75 2.65 -27.36
C LEU A 444 -7.35 3.61 -28.41
N GLY A 445 -6.58 4.61 -28.86
CA GLY A 445 -7.06 5.63 -29.79
C GLY A 445 -8.00 6.67 -29.15
N LEU A 446 -8.12 6.69 -27.83
CA LEU A 446 -8.94 7.65 -27.10
C LEU A 446 -8.10 8.87 -26.70
N ASN A 447 -8.71 10.06 -26.75
CA ASN A 447 -8.07 11.29 -26.26
C ASN A 447 -8.77 11.79 -24.99
N PRO A 448 -8.25 11.45 -23.81
CA PRO A 448 -8.89 11.84 -22.55
C PRO A 448 -8.90 13.35 -22.35
N ARG A 449 -7.91 14.10 -22.87
CA ARG A 449 -7.85 15.57 -22.73
C ARG A 449 -8.92 16.32 -23.53
N GLN A 450 -9.45 15.71 -24.58
CA GLN A 450 -10.50 16.29 -25.42
C GLN A 450 -11.89 15.78 -25.08
N SER A 451 -12.01 14.75 -24.22
CA SER A 451 -13.29 14.24 -23.76
C SER A 451 -13.93 15.22 -22.77
N ASP A 452 -15.25 15.36 -22.83
CA ASP A 452 -15.97 16.16 -21.84
C ASP A 452 -15.83 15.55 -20.46
N ILE A 453 -15.99 14.23 -20.35
CA ILE A 453 -15.97 13.47 -19.10
C ILE A 453 -15.03 12.28 -19.24
N VAL A 454 -14.17 12.08 -18.24
CA VAL A 454 -13.38 10.85 -18.06
C VAL A 454 -13.73 10.25 -16.71
N MET A 455 -14.34 9.09 -16.72
CA MET A 455 -14.70 8.37 -15.50
C MET A 455 -13.76 7.20 -15.30
N VAL A 456 -13.11 7.14 -14.11
CA VAL A 456 -12.15 6.10 -13.73
C VAL A 456 -12.52 5.50 -12.39
N LYS A 457 -12.35 4.18 -12.25
CA LYS A 457 -12.49 3.49 -10.97
C LYS A 457 -11.23 3.72 -10.14
N ILE A 458 -11.25 4.77 -9.33
CA ILE A 458 -10.13 5.23 -8.51
C ILE A 458 -10.66 6.01 -7.31
N GLY A 459 -9.88 6.12 -6.23
CA GLY A 459 -10.11 7.08 -5.17
C GLY A 459 -9.56 8.46 -5.53
N TYR A 460 -8.49 8.90 -4.83
CA TYR A 460 -7.78 10.13 -5.22
C TYR A 460 -6.97 9.91 -6.51
N LEU A 461 -6.89 10.97 -7.33
CA LEU A 461 -6.18 10.89 -8.60
C LEU A 461 -4.67 10.75 -8.39
N VAL A 462 -4.08 9.82 -9.15
CA VAL A 462 -2.62 9.76 -9.31
C VAL A 462 -2.09 11.02 -9.99
N PRO A 463 -0.79 11.37 -9.84
CA PRO A 463 -0.25 12.64 -10.31
C PRO A 463 -0.57 12.96 -11.78
N GLU A 464 -0.51 11.98 -12.67
CA GLU A 464 -0.73 12.17 -14.10
C GLU A 464 -2.18 12.55 -14.43
N LEU A 465 -3.16 11.83 -13.88
CA LEU A 465 -4.58 12.17 -14.01
C LEU A 465 -4.90 13.50 -13.32
N TYR A 466 -4.30 13.74 -12.15
CA TYR A 466 -4.47 15.01 -11.44
C TYR A 466 -3.99 16.20 -12.26
N ASN A 467 -2.85 16.08 -12.93
CA ASN A 467 -2.31 17.15 -13.78
C ASN A 467 -3.10 17.33 -15.10
N MET A 468 -3.76 16.28 -15.58
CA MET A 468 -4.55 16.30 -16.81
C MET A 468 -5.93 16.94 -16.63
N ARG A 469 -6.50 16.90 -15.42
CA ARG A 469 -7.88 17.32 -15.17
C ARG A 469 -8.13 18.81 -15.47
N GLY A 470 -9.26 19.11 -16.08
CA GLY A 470 -9.84 20.45 -16.08
C GLY A 470 -10.58 20.73 -14.76
N ASP A 471 -11.34 19.73 -14.30
CA ASP A 471 -12.00 19.71 -12.98
C ASP A 471 -12.12 18.27 -12.47
N TRP A 472 -12.53 18.07 -11.21
CA TRP A 472 -12.58 16.75 -10.61
C TRP A 472 -13.62 16.66 -9.48
N LEU A 473 -14.43 15.59 -9.50
CA LEU A 473 -15.33 15.17 -8.42
C LEU A 473 -15.14 13.69 -8.09
N MET A 474 -15.33 13.38 -6.83
CA MET A 474 -15.31 12.00 -6.29
C MET A 474 -16.76 11.54 -6.11
N ALA A 475 -17.22 10.60 -6.96
CA ALA A 475 -18.56 10.04 -6.87
C ALA A 475 -18.63 8.92 -5.81
N LEU A 476 -19.49 9.08 -4.80
CA LEU A 476 -19.71 8.11 -3.72
C LEU A 476 -20.61 6.96 -4.20
N THR A 477 -20.01 6.05 -4.96
CA THR A 477 -20.67 4.88 -5.55
C THR A 477 -20.57 3.65 -4.65
N PRO A 478 -21.47 2.67 -4.77
CA PRO A 478 -21.39 1.43 -4.01
C PRO A 478 -20.32 0.49 -4.57
N GLY A 479 -19.76 -0.37 -3.70
CA GLY A 479 -18.80 -1.40 -4.10
C GLY A 479 -18.06 -2.00 -2.90
N GLY A 480 -17.08 -2.87 -3.17
CA GLY A 480 -16.29 -3.54 -2.14
C GLY A 480 -15.33 -2.62 -1.37
N VAL A 481 -15.17 -1.37 -1.83
CA VAL A 481 -14.36 -0.33 -1.18
C VAL A 481 -15.15 0.98 -1.08
N ASP A 482 -16.43 0.84 -0.73
CA ASP A 482 -17.33 1.96 -0.49
C ASP A 482 -16.77 2.93 0.54
N GLN A 483 -16.82 4.21 0.24
CA GLN A 483 -16.31 5.27 1.12
C GLN A 483 -17.26 5.57 2.30
N ASP A 484 -18.52 5.20 2.19
CA ASP A 484 -19.48 5.20 3.30
C ASP A 484 -19.31 3.91 4.12
N LEU A 485 -18.42 4.00 5.12
CA LEU A 485 -18.10 2.85 5.99
C LEU A 485 -19.29 2.35 6.80
N ILE A 486 -20.28 3.22 7.09
CA ILE A 486 -21.50 2.82 7.81
C ILE A 486 -22.34 1.94 6.89
N ARG A 487 -22.55 2.37 5.63
CA ARG A 487 -23.26 1.60 4.61
C ARG A 487 -22.55 0.28 4.30
N LEU A 488 -21.21 0.26 4.32
CA LEU A 488 -20.40 -0.94 4.07
C LEU A 488 -20.66 -2.05 5.11
N GLY A 489 -20.95 -1.67 6.37
CA GLY A 489 -21.51 -2.56 7.39
C GLY A 489 -20.49 -3.45 8.10
N HIS A 490 -19.45 -2.87 8.69
CA HIS A 490 -18.47 -3.55 9.55
C HIS A 490 -19.14 -4.26 10.73
N LYS A 491 -18.70 -5.50 11.03
CA LYS A 491 -19.26 -6.36 12.09
C LYS A 491 -18.21 -6.85 13.09
N ARG A 492 -16.92 -6.86 12.71
CA ARG A 492 -15.85 -7.50 13.48
C ARG A 492 -14.82 -6.52 14.06
N ILE A 493 -14.80 -5.28 13.58
CA ILE A 493 -13.91 -4.24 14.17
C ILE A 493 -14.24 -4.05 15.64
N LYS A 494 -13.24 -3.75 16.46
CA LYS A 494 -13.44 -3.43 17.88
C LYS A 494 -14.17 -2.09 18.01
N ARG A 495 -15.19 -2.08 18.88
CA ARG A 495 -15.97 -0.88 19.20
C ARG A 495 -15.68 -0.45 20.65
N PRO A 496 -15.80 0.86 21.01
CA PRO A 496 -16.22 1.96 20.14
C PRO A 496 -15.12 2.40 19.16
N MET A 497 -15.52 2.89 17.97
CA MET A 497 -14.64 3.28 16.87
C MET A 497 -15.22 4.50 16.14
N PHE A 498 -14.47 5.57 15.97
CA PHE A 498 -14.87 6.69 15.11
C PHE A 498 -14.69 6.32 13.62
N PRO A 499 -15.63 6.62 12.70
CA PRO A 499 -16.87 7.39 12.90
C PRO A 499 -18.12 6.57 13.27
N PHE A 500 -18.01 5.27 13.49
CA PHE A 500 -19.15 4.38 13.75
C PHE A 500 -19.86 4.71 15.08
N ASP A 501 -19.10 5.20 16.07
CA ASP A 501 -19.56 5.63 17.38
C ASP A 501 -19.19 7.11 17.59
N ALA A 502 -20.04 8.02 17.07
CA ALA A 502 -19.73 9.44 17.02
C ALA A 502 -19.56 10.10 18.41
N ASP A 503 -20.33 9.61 19.40
CA ASP A 503 -20.39 10.15 20.77
C ASP A 503 -19.57 9.34 21.79
N MET A 504 -18.58 8.58 21.29
CA MET A 504 -17.69 7.81 22.17
C MET A 504 -16.86 8.69 23.10
N GLU A 505 -16.61 8.18 24.31
CA GLU A 505 -15.69 8.80 25.27
C GLU A 505 -14.26 8.87 24.74
N ASN A 506 -13.45 9.77 25.30
CA ASN A 506 -12.04 9.82 24.96
C ASN A 506 -11.35 8.52 25.33
N PRO A 507 -10.62 7.90 24.40
CA PRO A 507 -9.93 6.65 24.66
C PRO A 507 -8.70 6.84 25.54
N ASP A 508 -8.25 5.76 26.16
CA ASP A 508 -6.92 5.70 26.77
C ASP A 508 -5.86 5.64 25.66
N LEU A 509 -5.12 6.73 25.51
CA LEU A 509 -4.00 6.89 24.57
C LEU A 509 -2.64 6.85 25.27
N SER A 510 -2.56 6.27 26.46
CA SER A 510 -1.30 6.04 27.15
C SER A 510 -0.42 5.02 26.40
N ALA A 511 0.88 5.25 26.42
CA ALA A 511 1.83 4.37 25.72
C ALA A 511 1.88 2.97 26.35
N ARG A 512 1.51 1.97 25.57
CA ARG A 512 1.68 0.54 25.92
C ARG A 512 3.07 0.14 25.48
N MET A 513 3.95 -0.07 26.46
CA MET A 513 5.31 -0.53 26.18
C MET A 513 5.27 -2.01 25.82
N ILE A 514 5.69 -2.34 24.61
CA ILE A 514 5.71 -3.72 24.11
C ILE A 514 7.03 -4.37 24.57
N PRO A 515 6.99 -5.53 25.21
CA PRO A 515 8.18 -6.29 25.58
C PRO A 515 9.06 -6.59 24.35
N LEU A 516 10.36 -6.72 24.56
CA LEU A 516 11.26 -7.25 23.55
C LEU A 516 10.95 -8.73 23.28
N SER A 517 11.33 -9.22 22.11
CA SER A 517 11.04 -10.60 21.69
C SER A 517 11.65 -11.69 22.61
N ASN A 518 12.51 -11.31 23.53
CA ASN A 518 13.18 -12.20 24.49
C ASN A 518 12.49 -12.22 25.88
N GLU A 519 11.52 -11.35 26.12
CA GLU A 519 10.71 -11.30 27.35
C GLU A 519 9.31 -11.88 27.09
#